data_86cb4f8da12d47977e8fe29aa2d1f175
#
_entry.id   86cb4f8da12d47977e8fe29aa2d1f175
#
_cell.length_a   1.000
_cell.length_b   1.000
_cell.length_c   1.000
_cell.angle_alpha   90.00
_cell.angle_beta   90.00
_cell.angle_gamma   90.00
#
_symmetry.space_group_name_H-M   'P 1'
#
loop_
_entity.id
_entity.type
_entity.pdbx_description
1 polymer ?
#
loop_
_entity_poly.entity_id
_entity_poly.type
_entity_poly.pdbx_seq_one_letter_code
_entity_poly.pdbx_strand_id
1 'polypeptide(L)'
;MTDPAPPAVASPAPSPASPARALLPFVLPALLIGVGSSLLLTGVSEAADLLKGVLWETLPDALGVGRWSALWMMTVLTATGIAVGLVVWKVHGHAGPDPATTGLVDPPLPPGVVPGLLLASALALAGGVSLGPENPITAANIALAYWLGRRLAPGSPAQLWVALGAAGTVGALFGTPVAAVLILTESMVSAPRQGPSVEGGRAPTLWDQLFAPLIAAGAGGVTTVLLSAPTFRLPLPALDGPRWPDLVAALVVSAVAAALAMAAVYLFPYVHRVFHLLPHPVLALTLGGVVLGLLGVLGGHLTLFKGLEEMGQLVADPQGHSAGALVLMAVVKLVAVLVACGSGFRGGRIFPSVFAGAALGLAVHALVPEVQPAVAVTCSVLGVLLGVTRMGWVSLFTAAILAPDPGLLPLLCVALLPAWLLVTGRPQMQLNDSGVPLR
;
A
#
# COMPACT_ATOMS: atom_id res chain seq x y z
N MET A 1 -53.22 41.88 -50.06
CA MET A 1 -51.97 42.18 -49.31
C MET A 1 -52.17 41.65 -47.93
N THR A 2 -51.63 40.47 -47.69
CA THR A 2 -51.63 39.80 -46.39
C THR A 2 -50.26 40.01 -45.74
N ASP A 3 -50.23 40.65 -44.59
CA ASP A 3 -49.04 40.90 -43.79
C ASP A 3 -48.36 39.57 -43.40
N PRO A 4 -47.03 39.47 -43.47
CA PRO A 4 -46.33 38.27 -43.06
C PRO A 4 -46.32 38.19 -41.50
N ALA A 5 -46.63 37.02 -40.96
CA ALA A 5 -46.59 36.73 -39.53
C ALA A 5 -45.17 37.00 -38.93
N PRO A 6 -45.10 37.53 -37.72
CA PRO A 6 -43.81 37.81 -37.05
C PRO A 6 -43.03 36.51 -36.81
N PRO A 7 -41.70 36.52 -36.93
CA PRO A 7 -40.85 35.32 -36.68
C PRO A 7 -41.02 34.87 -35.24
N ALA A 8 -41.24 33.54 -35.09
CA ALA A 8 -41.31 32.88 -33.78
C ALA A 8 -40.00 33.16 -33.00
N VAL A 9 -40.13 33.77 -31.83
CA VAL A 9 -39.02 33.95 -30.88
C VAL A 9 -38.59 32.57 -30.41
N ALA A 10 -37.40 32.15 -30.84
CA ALA A 10 -36.82 30.92 -30.37
C ALA A 10 -36.63 30.99 -28.82
N SER A 11 -37.20 30.03 -28.12
CA SER A 11 -37.00 29.91 -26.67
C SER A 11 -35.49 29.87 -26.36
N PRO A 12 -34.97 30.63 -25.37
CA PRO A 12 -33.57 30.58 -25.04
C PRO A 12 -33.17 29.13 -24.66
N ALA A 13 -32.13 28.63 -25.32
CA ALA A 13 -31.54 27.33 -24.98
C ALA A 13 -31.18 27.33 -23.47
N PRO A 14 -31.44 26.23 -22.75
CA PRO A 14 -31.14 26.15 -21.32
C PRO A 14 -29.67 26.51 -21.11
N SER A 15 -29.41 27.49 -20.24
CA SER A 15 -28.05 27.89 -19.89
C SER A 15 -27.26 26.65 -19.43
N PRO A 16 -26.03 26.40 -19.93
CA PRO A 16 -25.23 25.27 -19.52
C PRO A 16 -25.09 25.33 -17.98
N ALA A 17 -25.51 24.24 -17.33
CA ALA A 17 -25.40 24.12 -15.88
C ALA A 17 -23.97 24.45 -15.47
N SER A 18 -23.81 25.34 -14.47
CA SER A 18 -22.48 25.77 -14.04
C SER A 18 -21.64 24.51 -13.69
N PRO A 19 -20.37 24.43 -14.08
CA PRO A 19 -19.50 23.25 -13.82
C PRO A 19 -19.53 22.83 -12.34
N ALA A 20 -19.65 23.77 -11.41
CA ALA A 20 -19.78 23.49 -9.98
C ALA A 20 -21.03 22.65 -9.64
N ARG A 21 -22.17 22.88 -10.31
CA ARG A 21 -23.39 22.08 -10.07
C ARG A 21 -23.26 20.62 -10.52
N ALA A 22 -22.39 20.34 -11.48
CA ALA A 22 -22.13 18.97 -11.93
C ALA A 22 -21.28 18.17 -10.93
N LEU A 23 -20.46 18.83 -10.13
CA LEU A 23 -19.59 18.18 -9.12
C LEU A 23 -20.28 17.96 -7.77
N LEU A 24 -21.26 18.80 -7.40
CA LEU A 24 -21.95 18.76 -6.12
C LEU A 24 -22.57 17.38 -5.77
N PRO A 25 -23.22 16.65 -6.69
CA PRO A 25 -23.81 15.34 -6.37
C PRO A 25 -22.79 14.30 -5.89
N PHE A 26 -21.51 14.45 -6.21
CA PHE A 26 -20.45 13.51 -5.84
C PHE A 26 -19.76 13.86 -4.51
N VAL A 27 -20.00 15.05 -3.95
CA VAL A 27 -19.37 15.48 -2.69
C VAL A 27 -19.82 14.59 -1.52
N LEU A 28 -21.13 14.39 -1.35
CA LEU A 28 -21.64 13.55 -0.25
C LEU A 28 -21.20 12.08 -0.38
N PRO A 29 -21.32 11.42 -1.55
CA PRO A 29 -20.74 10.09 -1.74
C PRO A 29 -19.24 10.03 -1.46
N ALA A 30 -18.46 11.03 -1.88
CA ALA A 30 -17.02 11.07 -1.62
C ALA A 30 -16.71 11.15 -0.13
N LEU A 31 -17.42 12.00 0.62
CA LEU A 31 -17.28 12.06 2.09
C LEU A 31 -17.62 10.74 2.75
N LEU A 32 -18.77 10.13 2.40
CA LEU A 32 -19.20 8.85 2.97
C LEU A 32 -18.23 7.72 2.67
N ILE A 33 -17.71 7.65 1.43
CA ILE A 33 -16.74 6.64 1.04
C ILE A 33 -15.41 6.86 1.79
N GLY A 34 -14.94 8.11 1.90
CA GLY A 34 -13.73 8.41 2.65
C GLY A 34 -13.83 8.02 4.12
N VAL A 35 -14.91 8.42 4.80
CA VAL A 35 -15.19 8.02 6.20
C VAL A 35 -15.29 6.50 6.30
N GLY A 36 -16.09 5.87 5.43
CA GLY A 36 -16.26 4.41 5.41
C GLY A 36 -14.95 3.65 5.18
N SER A 37 -14.07 4.18 4.33
CA SER A 37 -12.74 3.59 4.08
C SER A 37 -11.86 3.61 5.33
N SER A 38 -11.89 4.70 6.09
CA SER A 38 -11.17 4.80 7.36
C SER A 38 -11.76 3.88 8.44
N LEU A 39 -13.08 3.82 8.56
CA LEU A 39 -13.75 2.93 9.51
C LEU A 39 -13.44 1.45 9.22
N LEU A 40 -13.44 1.06 7.95
CA LEU A 40 -13.10 -0.32 7.57
C LEU A 40 -11.63 -0.63 7.88
N LEU A 41 -10.71 0.27 7.54
CA LEU A 41 -9.30 0.13 7.87
C LEU A 41 -9.08 -0.02 9.37
N THR A 42 -9.68 0.88 10.18
CA THR A 42 -9.57 0.87 11.64
C THR A 42 -10.17 -0.41 12.22
N GLY A 43 -11.38 -0.78 11.79
CA GLY A 43 -12.05 -1.98 12.28
C GLY A 43 -11.28 -3.28 12.00
N VAL A 44 -10.70 -3.42 10.80
CA VAL A 44 -9.86 -4.59 10.46
C VAL A 44 -8.54 -4.57 11.23
N SER A 45 -7.93 -3.40 11.40
CA SER A 45 -6.68 -3.26 12.17
C SER A 45 -6.90 -3.61 13.65
N GLU A 46 -7.93 -3.05 14.27
CA GLU A 46 -8.29 -3.37 15.67
C GLU A 46 -8.58 -4.86 15.88
N ALA A 47 -9.34 -5.48 14.95
CA ALA A 47 -9.61 -6.92 15.01
C ALA A 47 -8.32 -7.75 14.89
N ALA A 48 -7.40 -7.35 14.02
CA ALA A 48 -6.11 -7.99 13.87
C ALA A 48 -5.23 -7.78 15.12
N ASP A 49 -5.22 -6.58 15.71
CA ASP A 49 -4.42 -6.26 16.88
C ASP A 49 -4.95 -6.98 18.15
N LEU A 50 -6.27 -7.12 18.30
CA LEU A 50 -6.86 -7.96 19.36
C LEU A 50 -6.43 -9.42 19.22
N LEU A 51 -6.48 -9.97 18.01
CA LEU A 51 -6.05 -11.34 17.77
C LEU A 51 -4.52 -11.49 17.93
N LYS A 52 -3.74 -10.48 17.54
CA LYS A 52 -2.29 -10.41 17.78
C LYS A 52 -1.98 -10.50 19.28
N GLY A 53 -2.69 -9.73 20.12
CA GLY A 53 -2.53 -9.79 21.58
C GLY A 53 -2.82 -11.19 22.14
N VAL A 54 -3.85 -11.87 21.65
CA VAL A 54 -4.12 -13.26 22.05
C VAL A 54 -3.01 -14.20 21.62
N LEU A 55 -2.55 -14.13 20.36
CA LEU A 55 -1.59 -15.07 19.79
C LEU A 55 -0.15 -14.86 20.33
N TRP A 56 0.24 -13.61 20.58
CA TRP A 56 1.64 -13.27 20.91
C TRP A 56 1.86 -12.83 22.34
N GLU A 57 0.82 -12.66 23.15
CA GLU A 57 0.91 -12.31 24.56
C GLU A 57 0.17 -13.34 25.42
N THR A 58 -1.16 -13.39 25.33
CA THR A 58 -2.00 -14.20 26.23
C THR A 58 -1.69 -15.71 26.15
N LEU A 59 -1.62 -16.27 24.94
CA LEU A 59 -1.37 -17.69 24.76
C LEU A 59 0.04 -18.14 25.18
N PRO A 60 1.13 -17.47 24.77
CA PRO A 60 2.47 -17.88 25.21
C PRO A 60 2.64 -17.73 26.73
N ASP A 61 2.08 -16.69 27.35
CA ASP A 61 2.13 -16.51 28.80
C ASP A 61 1.35 -17.63 29.53
N ALA A 62 0.17 -17.99 29.05
CA ALA A 62 -0.64 -19.08 29.61
C ALA A 62 0.04 -20.46 29.47
N LEU A 63 0.84 -20.65 28.42
CA LEU A 63 1.58 -21.90 28.16
C LEU A 63 2.99 -21.92 28.78
N GLY A 64 3.44 -20.82 29.38
CA GLY A 64 4.79 -20.68 29.92
C GLY A 64 5.89 -20.70 28.85
N VAL A 65 5.59 -20.28 27.63
CA VAL A 65 6.52 -20.26 26.49
C VAL A 65 6.93 -18.83 26.20
N GLY A 66 8.19 -18.58 25.91
CA GLY A 66 8.64 -17.24 25.52
C GLY A 66 7.99 -16.82 24.21
N ARG A 67 7.32 -15.64 24.21
CA ARG A 67 6.58 -15.11 23.04
C ARG A 67 7.41 -14.96 21.76
N TRP A 68 8.72 -14.76 21.91
CA TRP A 68 9.68 -14.66 20.78
C TRP A 68 10.57 -15.88 20.67
N SER A 69 10.22 -17.01 21.30
CA SER A 69 10.97 -18.25 21.11
C SER A 69 10.82 -18.77 19.70
N ALA A 70 11.86 -19.42 19.18
CA ALA A 70 11.85 -20.00 17.84
C ALA A 70 10.67 -20.96 17.62
N LEU A 71 10.39 -21.80 18.63
CA LEU A 71 9.27 -22.73 18.59
C LEU A 71 7.92 -22.02 18.47
N TRP A 72 7.71 -20.94 19.25
CA TRP A 72 6.45 -20.20 19.22
C TRP A 72 6.25 -19.47 17.90
N MET A 73 7.27 -18.77 17.40
CA MET A 73 7.22 -18.10 16.09
C MET A 73 6.89 -19.08 14.95
N MET A 74 7.56 -20.25 14.95
CA MET A 74 7.28 -21.30 13.98
C MET A 74 5.85 -21.82 14.07
N THR A 75 5.36 -22.06 15.29
CA THR A 75 4.02 -22.59 15.54
C THR A 75 2.95 -21.61 15.08
N VAL A 76 3.03 -20.34 15.49
CA VAL A 76 2.02 -19.33 15.14
C VAL A 76 1.98 -19.09 13.63
N LEU A 77 3.13 -18.92 12.98
CA LEU A 77 3.16 -18.67 11.54
C LEU A 77 2.69 -19.87 10.73
N THR A 78 3.03 -21.10 11.16
CA THR A 78 2.50 -22.33 10.54
C THR A 78 0.98 -22.44 10.71
N ALA A 79 0.47 -22.22 11.93
CA ALA A 79 -0.96 -22.24 12.23
C ALA A 79 -1.71 -21.15 11.43
N THR A 80 -1.11 -19.96 11.29
CA THR A 80 -1.63 -18.88 10.44
C THR A 80 -1.71 -19.31 8.98
N GLY A 81 -0.68 -19.98 8.47
CA GLY A 81 -0.68 -20.54 7.12
C GLY A 81 -1.82 -21.52 6.89
N ILE A 82 -2.07 -22.42 7.86
CA ILE A 82 -3.20 -23.35 7.83
C ILE A 82 -4.53 -22.59 7.85
N ALA A 83 -4.70 -21.64 8.77
CA ALA A 83 -5.94 -20.90 8.95
C ALA A 83 -6.29 -20.06 7.70
N VAL A 84 -5.34 -19.31 7.16
CA VAL A 84 -5.52 -18.55 5.91
C VAL A 84 -5.77 -19.48 4.75
N GLY A 85 -5.05 -20.62 4.68
CA GLY A 85 -5.26 -21.65 3.66
C GLY A 85 -6.68 -22.21 3.66
N LEU A 86 -7.24 -22.46 4.83
CA LEU A 86 -8.63 -22.92 4.99
C LEU A 86 -9.62 -21.85 4.54
N VAL A 87 -9.37 -20.57 4.85
CA VAL A 87 -10.21 -19.45 4.36
C VAL A 87 -10.16 -19.38 2.84
N VAL A 88 -8.98 -19.41 2.23
CA VAL A 88 -8.81 -19.39 0.77
C VAL A 88 -9.48 -20.60 0.11
N TRP A 89 -9.45 -21.76 0.75
CA TRP A 89 -10.07 -22.98 0.20
C TRP A 89 -11.59 -23.00 0.33
N LYS A 90 -12.13 -22.64 1.50
CA LYS A 90 -13.54 -22.89 1.86
C LYS A 90 -14.46 -21.69 1.67
N VAL A 91 -13.95 -20.46 1.81
CA VAL A 91 -14.80 -19.27 1.78
C VAL A 91 -15.12 -18.89 0.34
N HIS A 92 -16.36 -18.45 0.12
CA HIS A 92 -16.83 -18.00 -1.20
C HIS A 92 -15.90 -16.92 -1.78
N GLY A 93 -15.54 -17.08 -3.05
CA GLY A 93 -14.61 -16.18 -3.75
C GLY A 93 -13.15 -16.35 -3.36
N HIS A 94 -12.79 -17.41 -2.62
CA HIS A 94 -11.41 -17.81 -2.33
C HIS A 94 -10.53 -16.70 -1.72
N ALA A 95 -11.16 -15.81 -0.93
CA ALA A 95 -10.53 -14.62 -0.35
C ALA A 95 -9.88 -13.69 -1.40
N GLY A 96 -10.47 -13.59 -2.58
CA GLY A 96 -10.00 -12.71 -3.66
C GLY A 96 -8.89 -13.29 -4.54
N PRO A 97 -8.36 -12.50 -5.48
CA PRO A 97 -7.35 -12.92 -6.43
C PRO A 97 -6.01 -13.21 -5.76
N ASP A 98 -5.10 -13.84 -6.51
CA ASP A 98 -3.73 -14.10 -6.07
C ASP A 98 -3.01 -12.76 -5.76
N PRO A 99 -2.45 -12.59 -4.53
CA PRO A 99 -1.74 -11.37 -4.16
C PRO A 99 -0.53 -11.05 -5.04
N ALA A 100 0.04 -12.05 -5.70
CA ALA A 100 1.12 -11.85 -6.67
C ALA A 100 0.65 -11.08 -7.93
N THR A 101 -0.64 -11.15 -8.27
CA THR A 101 -1.20 -10.49 -9.46
C THR A 101 -1.87 -9.15 -9.15
N THR A 102 -2.08 -8.82 -7.86
CA THR A 102 -2.78 -7.61 -7.45
C THR A 102 -1.86 -6.40 -7.26
N GLY A 103 -2.38 -5.23 -7.63
CA GLY A 103 -1.80 -3.91 -7.36
C GLY A 103 -2.43 -3.21 -6.15
N LEU A 104 -2.14 -1.92 -6.01
CA LEU A 104 -2.80 -1.07 -5.01
C LEU A 104 -4.21 -0.65 -5.46
N VAL A 105 -4.38 -0.39 -6.75
CA VAL A 105 -5.65 0.02 -7.36
C VAL A 105 -5.99 -0.95 -8.50
N ASP A 106 -6.92 -1.86 -8.22
CA ASP A 106 -7.35 -2.89 -9.15
C ASP A 106 -8.84 -2.72 -9.52
N PRO A 107 -9.33 -3.42 -10.54
CA PRO A 107 -10.76 -3.47 -10.85
C PRO A 107 -11.60 -3.93 -9.64
N PRO A 108 -12.87 -3.45 -9.52
CA PRO A 108 -13.70 -3.76 -8.36
C PRO A 108 -14.03 -5.25 -8.27
N LEU A 109 -13.83 -5.82 -7.09
CA LEU A 109 -14.21 -7.20 -6.78
C LEU A 109 -15.72 -7.32 -6.58
N PRO A 110 -16.31 -8.52 -6.81
CA PRO A 110 -17.67 -8.81 -6.36
C PRO A 110 -17.80 -8.65 -4.84
N PRO A 111 -18.85 -7.99 -4.32
CA PRO A 111 -19.00 -7.73 -2.88
C PRO A 111 -18.97 -8.98 -2.00
N GLY A 112 -19.42 -10.13 -2.53
CA GLY A 112 -19.40 -11.42 -1.81
C GLY A 112 -18.00 -11.94 -1.51
N VAL A 113 -16.96 -11.44 -2.17
CA VAL A 113 -15.53 -11.81 -1.94
C VAL A 113 -14.94 -11.05 -0.76
N VAL A 114 -15.45 -9.85 -0.47
CA VAL A 114 -14.89 -8.92 0.52
C VAL A 114 -14.77 -9.54 1.93
N PRO A 115 -15.78 -10.23 2.49
CA PRO A 115 -15.65 -10.81 3.83
C PRO A 115 -14.52 -11.83 3.94
N GLY A 116 -14.36 -12.71 2.94
CA GLY A 116 -13.28 -13.69 2.90
C GLY A 116 -11.91 -13.05 2.78
N LEU A 117 -11.80 -12.00 1.96
CA LEU A 117 -10.57 -11.24 1.79
C LEU A 117 -10.13 -10.54 3.09
N LEU A 118 -11.06 -9.88 3.78
CA LEU A 118 -10.79 -9.19 5.05
C LEU A 118 -10.43 -10.18 6.17
N LEU A 119 -11.13 -11.34 6.24
CA LEU A 119 -10.81 -12.39 7.21
C LEU A 119 -9.41 -12.96 6.99
N ALA A 120 -9.06 -13.31 5.74
CA ALA A 120 -7.73 -13.82 5.41
C ALA A 120 -6.63 -12.79 5.71
N SER A 121 -6.90 -11.50 5.42
CA SER A 121 -5.97 -10.41 5.73
C SER A 121 -5.80 -10.19 7.23
N ALA A 122 -6.89 -10.16 8.02
CA ALA A 122 -6.82 -10.00 9.47
C ALA A 122 -6.05 -11.14 10.13
N LEU A 123 -6.29 -12.40 9.71
CA LEU A 123 -5.53 -13.56 10.18
C LEU A 123 -4.04 -13.46 9.85
N ALA A 124 -3.69 -13.04 8.62
CA ALA A 124 -2.30 -12.87 8.22
C ALA A 124 -1.60 -11.76 9.03
N LEU A 125 -2.26 -10.61 9.21
CA LEU A 125 -1.75 -9.49 10.02
C LEU A 125 -1.52 -9.88 11.47
N ALA A 126 -2.51 -10.53 12.10
CA ALA A 126 -2.43 -10.97 13.48
C ALA A 126 -1.38 -12.07 13.69
N GLY A 127 -1.23 -12.96 12.71
CA GLY A 127 -0.34 -14.10 12.77
C GLY A 127 1.14 -13.81 12.53
N GLY A 128 1.51 -12.54 12.25
CA GLY A 128 2.91 -12.15 12.09
C GLY A 128 3.45 -12.26 10.66
N VAL A 129 2.58 -12.43 9.68
CA VAL A 129 2.98 -12.47 8.26
C VAL A 129 3.51 -11.10 7.82
N SER A 130 4.62 -11.09 7.09
CA SER A 130 5.28 -9.88 6.60
C SER A 130 4.54 -9.28 5.39
N LEU A 131 3.31 -8.83 5.59
CA LEU A 131 2.48 -8.10 4.61
C LEU A 131 1.71 -6.99 5.32
N GLY A 132 1.35 -5.97 4.56
CA GLY A 132 0.53 -4.86 5.03
C GLY A 132 -0.95 -5.00 4.66
N PRO A 133 -1.84 -4.19 5.25
CA PRO A 133 -3.27 -4.22 4.97
C PRO A 133 -3.66 -3.48 3.69
N GLU A 134 -2.75 -2.75 3.05
CA GLU A 134 -3.05 -1.77 2.00
C GLU A 134 -3.82 -2.35 0.82
N ASN A 135 -3.37 -3.47 0.23
CA ASN A 135 -4.04 -4.04 -0.94
C ASN A 135 -5.42 -4.62 -0.60
N PRO A 136 -5.59 -5.47 0.43
CA PRO A 136 -6.91 -6.00 0.80
C PRO A 136 -7.92 -4.92 1.18
N ILE A 137 -7.49 -3.92 1.95
CA ILE A 137 -8.38 -2.83 2.38
C ILE A 137 -8.78 -1.95 1.19
N THR A 138 -7.82 -1.63 0.30
CA THR A 138 -8.12 -0.85 -0.91
C THR A 138 -9.08 -1.62 -1.82
N ALA A 139 -8.85 -2.90 -2.06
CA ALA A 139 -9.73 -3.75 -2.86
C ALA A 139 -11.15 -3.85 -2.27
N ALA A 140 -11.25 -4.00 -0.94
CA ALA A 140 -12.54 -4.03 -0.24
C ALA A 140 -13.29 -2.70 -0.37
N ASN A 141 -12.61 -1.57 -0.14
CA ASN A 141 -13.22 -0.25 -0.25
C ASN A 141 -13.62 0.10 -1.70
N ILE A 142 -12.80 -0.28 -2.68
CA ILE A 142 -13.16 -0.14 -4.10
C ILE A 142 -14.42 -0.97 -4.42
N ALA A 143 -14.48 -2.22 -3.95
CA ALA A 143 -15.62 -3.10 -4.18
C ALA A 143 -16.91 -2.52 -3.57
N LEU A 144 -16.85 -2.03 -2.33
CA LEU A 144 -17.97 -1.43 -1.62
C LEU A 144 -18.40 -0.09 -2.24
N ALA A 145 -17.44 0.77 -2.60
CA ALA A 145 -17.72 2.04 -3.27
C ALA A 145 -18.38 1.82 -4.63
N TYR A 146 -17.86 0.89 -5.42
CA TYR A 146 -18.44 0.52 -6.71
C TYR A 146 -19.85 -0.06 -6.57
N TRP A 147 -20.05 -0.98 -5.62
CA TRP A 147 -21.38 -1.55 -5.33
C TRP A 147 -22.38 -0.47 -4.91
N LEU A 148 -21.98 0.46 -4.04
CA LEU A 148 -22.81 1.59 -3.62
C LEU A 148 -23.13 2.49 -4.81
N GLY A 149 -22.14 2.82 -5.63
CA GLY A 149 -22.28 3.66 -6.80
C GLY A 149 -23.24 3.11 -7.83
N ARG A 150 -23.19 1.81 -8.09
CA ARG A 150 -24.14 1.12 -8.99
C ARG A 150 -25.57 1.20 -8.51
N ARG A 151 -25.80 1.33 -7.20
CA ARG A 151 -27.15 1.48 -6.61
C ARG A 151 -27.64 2.91 -6.58
N LEU A 152 -26.76 3.87 -6.21
CA LEU A 152 -27.15 5.27 -6.03
C LEU A 152 -27.17 6.06 -7.34
N ALA A 153 -26.24 5.76 -8.25
CA ALA A 153 -26.09 6.47 -9.51
C ALA A 153 -25.66 5.50 -10.64
N PRO A 154 -26.59 4.63 -11.13
CA PRO A 154 -26.29 3.57 -12.08
C PRO A 154 -25.75 4.06 -13.43
N GLY A 155 -25.97 5.33 -13.80
CA GLY A 155 -25.46 5.96 -15.00
C GLY A 155 -24.06 6.58 -14.87
N SER A 156 -23.47 6.59 -13.66
CA SER A 156 -22.14 7.18 -13.46
C SER A 156 -21.00 6.24 -13.90
N PRO A 157 -19.85 6.80 -14.34
CA PRO A 157 -18.70 5.99 -14.74
C PRO A 157 -18.17 5.12 -13.61
N ALA A 158 -17.86 3.86 -13.91
CA ALA A 158 -17.28 2.91 -12.93
C ALA A 158 -15.97 3.43 -12.33
N GLN A 159 -15.14 4.07 -13.16
CA GLN A 159 -13.85 4.63 -12.77
C GLN A 159 -13.96 5.66 -11.64
N LEU A 160 -15.05 6.41 -11.57
CA LEU A 160 -15.28 7.38 -10.48
C LEU A 160 -15.34 6.66 -9.12
N TRP A 161 -16.10 5.58 -9.02
CA TRP A 161 -16.28 4.84 -7.76
C TRP A 161 -15.00 4.09 -7.35
N VAL A 162 -14.27 3.56 -8.33
CA VAL A 162 -12.92 2.99 -8.11
C VAL A 162 -11.99 4.07 -7.56
N ALA A 163 -11.97 5.25 -8.18
CA ALA A 163 -11.12 6.35 -7.73
C ALA A 163 -11.51 6.86 -6.34
N LEU A 164 -12.81 6.95 -6.00
CA LEU A 164 -13.28 7.34 -4.67
C LEU A 164 -12.85 6.32 -3.61
N GLY A 165 -13.05 5.02 -3.84
CA GLY A 165 -12.65 3.95 -2.93
C GLY A 165 -11.14 3.90 -2.71
N ALA A 166 -10.36 3.98 -3.79
CA ALA A 166 -8.91 4.02 -3.73
C ALA A 166 -8.40 5.27 -3.01
N ALA A 167 -8.89 6.47 -3.37
CA ALA A 167 -8.47 7.72 -2.75
C ALA A 167 -8.81 7.78 -1.26
N GLY A 168 -10.04 7.38 -0.89
CA GLY A 168 -10.47 7.31 0.50
C GLY A 168 -9.56 6.40 1.34
N THR A 169 -9.20 5.23 0.78
CA THR A 169 -8.31 4.29 1.46
C THR A 169 -6.88 4.80 1.58
N VAL A 170 -6.31 5.33 0.49
CA VAL A 170 -4.95 5.87 0.50
C VAL A 170 -4.86 7.08 1.43
N GLY A 171 -5.89 7.94 1.44
CA GLY A 171 -6.01 9.06 2.38
C GLY A 171 -6.05 8.58 3.83
N ALA A 172 -6.81 7.52 4.12
CA ALA A 172 -6.87 6.92 5.45
C ALA A 172 -5.55 6.26 5.88
N LEU A 173 -4.90 5.52 4.97
CA LEU A 173 -3.64 4.81 5.25
C LEU A 173 -2.47 5.74 5.50
N PHE A 174 -2.32 6.77 4.68
CA PHE A 174 -1.12 7.63 4.67
C PHE A 174 -1.35 9.01 5.30
N GLY A 175 -2.60 9.38 5.59
CA GLY A 175 -2.94 10.68 6.19
C GLY A 175 -2.66 11.89 5.29
N THR A 176 -2.35 11.68 4.00
CA THR A 176 -2.05 12.75 3.04
C THR A 176 -2.97 12.74 1.83
N PRO A 177 -4.01 13.59 1.80
CA PRO A 177 -4.96 13.65 0.69
C PRO A 177 -4.30 13.97 -0.66
N VAL A 178 -3.27 14.83 -0.65
CA VAL A 178 -2.53 15.20 -1.85
C VAL A 178 -1.78 14.00 -2.45
N ALA A 179 -1.13 13.18 -1.60
CA ALA A 179 -0.48 11.95 -2.04
C ALA A 179 -1.48 10.99 -2.68
N ALA A 180 -2.66 10.83 -2.08
CA ALA A 180 -3.71 9.96 -2.60
C ALA A 180 -4.12 10.34 -4.03
N VAL A 181 -4.30 11.65 -4.27
CA VAL A 181 -4.69 12.16 -5.60
C VAL A 181 -3.58 11.97 -6.63
N LEU A 182 -2.33 12.22 -6.26
CA LEU A 182 -1.19 12.04 -7.16
C LEU A 182 -0.97 10.56 -7.51
N ILE A 183 -1.15 9.64 -6.56
CA ILE A 183 -1.13 8.20 -6.79
C ILE A 183 -2.21 7.78 -7.81
N LEU A 184 -3.42 8.37 -7.70
CA LEU A 184 -4.47 8.13 -8.68
C LEU A 184 -4.12 8.63 -10.08
N THR A 185 -3.41 9.76 -10.22
CA THR A 185 -2.97 10.23 -11.54
C THR A 185 -2.08 9.20 -12.25
N GLU A 186 -1.20 8.54 -11.51
CA GLU A 186 -0.33 7.48 -12.02
C GLU A 186 -1.15 6.28 -12.53
N SER A 187 -2.16 5.87 -11.77
CA SER A 187 -3.07 4.78 -12.16
C SER A 187 -3.99 5.16 -13.34
N MET A 188 -4.45 6.41 -13.41
CA MET A 188 -5.32 6.89 -14.50
C MET A 188 -4.62 7.03 -15.85
N VAL A 189 -3.32 7.35 -15.86
CA VAL A 189 -2.53 7.45 -17.10
C VAL A 189 -2.34 6.07 -17.72
N SER A 190 -2.26 5.03 -16.91
CA SER A 190 -2.08 3.64 -17.35
C SER A 190 -3.37 3.00 -17.89
N ALA A 191 -4.54 3.59 -17.63
CA ALA A 191 -5.81 3.08 -18.11
C ALA A 191 -6.10 3.59 -19.56
N PRO A 192 -6.59 2.75 -20.48
CA PRO A 192 -7.04 3.21 -21.79
C PRO A 192 -8.10 4.29 -21.64
N ARG A 193 -7.92 5.45 -22.31
CA ARG A 193 -8.92 6.53 -22.33
C ARG A 193 -10.19 6.04 -23.04
N GLN A 194 -11.09 5.41 -22.29
CA GLN A 194 -12.44 5.06 -22.70
C GLN A 194 -13.42 6.10 -22.16
N GLY A 195 -13.58 7.19 -22.85
CA GLY A 195 -14.68 8.12 -22.64
C GLY A 195 -15.21 8.60 -23.98
N PRO A 196 -16.54 8.63 -24.21
CA PRO A 196 -17.08 9.26 -25.39
C PRO A 196 -16.64 10.73 -25.37
N SER A 197 -16.06 11.19 -26.47
CA SER A 197 -15.92 12.62 -26.74
C SER A 197 -17.33 13.20 -26.73
N VAL A 198 -17.65 13.99 -25.71
CA VAL A 198 -18.93 14.71 -25.66
C VAL A 198 -18.90 15.71 -26.79
N GLU A 199 -19.67 15.45 -27.86
CA GLU A 199 -19.86 16.40 -28.95
C GLU A 199 -20.35 17.71 -28.35
N GLY A 200 -19.53 18.77 -28.45
CA GLY A 200 -19.89 20.15 -28.02
C GLY A 200 -19.60 20.51 -26.57
N GLY A 201 -19.07 19.62 -25.71
CA GLY A 201 -18.69 19.92 -24.32
C GLY A 201 -17.18 20.09 -24.13
N ARG A 202 -16.76 21.00 -23.24
CA ARG A 202 -15.38 21.15 -22.80
C ARG A 202 -14.94 19.84 -22.11
N ALA A 203 -13.85 19.24 -22.57
CA ALA A 203 -13.27 18.08 -21.92
C ALA A 203 -13.00 18.38 -20.42
N PRO A 204 -13.38 17.50 -19.48
CA PRO A 204 -13.16 17.73 -18.06
C PRO A 204 -11.68 17.93 -17.79
N THR A 205 -11.34 18.96 -17.00
CA THR A 205 -9.95 19.18 -16.60
C THR A 205 -9.49 18.07 -15.65
N LEU A 206 -8.18 17.90 -15.50
CA LEU A 206 -7.64 16.97 -14.52
C LEU A 206 -8.16 17.28 -13.11
N TRP A 207 -8.30 18.58 -12.77
CA TRP A 207 -8.85 19.02 -11.50
C TRP A 207 -10.29 18.54 -11.29
N ASP A 208 -11.16 18.66 -12.31
CA ASP A 208 -12.55 18.20 -12.22
C ASP A 208 -12.64 16.69 -11.94
N GLN A 209 -11.71 15.90 -12.52
CA GLN A 209 -11.65 14.46 -12.32
C GLN A 209 -11.13 14.08 -10.93
N LEU A 210 -10.22 14.86 -10.36
CA LEU A 210 -9.57 14.59 -9.08
C LEU A 210 -10.29 15.24 -7.89
N PHE A 211 -11.24 16.15 -8.12
CA PHE A 211 -11.92 16.90 -7.06
C PHE A 211 -12.64 15.97 -6.05
N ALA A 212 -13.51 15.09 -6.53
CA ALA A 212 -14.24 14.15 -5.68
C ALA A 212 -13.32 13.12 -5.00
N PRO A 213 -12.34 12.51 -5.68
CA PRO A 213 -11.29 11.70 -5.04
C PRO A 213 -10.51 12.44 -3.95
N LEU A 214 -10.18 13.73 -4.15
CA LEU A 214 -9.50 14.55 -3.13
C LEU A 214 -10.35 14.70 -1.86
N ILE A 215 -11.66 14.92 -2.02
CA ILE A 215 -12.60 15.00 -0.90
C ILE A 215 -12.66 13.65 -0.17
N ALA A 216 -12.75 12.52 -0.89
CA ALA A 216 -12.76 11.20 -0.30
C ALA A 216 -11.47 10.93 0.48
N ALA A 217 -10.31 11.26 -0.09
CA ALA A 217 -9.02 11.13 0.57
C ALA A 217 -8.91 12.00 1.82
N GLY A 218 -9.38 13.26 1.74
CA GLY A 218 -9.43 14.18 2.88
C GLY A 218 -10.31 13.65 4.00
N ALA A 219 -11.52 13.19 3.68
CA ALA A 219 -12.44 12.61 4.65
C ALA A 219 -11.84 11.34 5.30
N GLY A 220 -11.22 10.45 4.51
CA GLY A 220 -10.53 9.27 5.04
C GLY A 220 -9.39 9.64 5.98
N GLY A 221 -8.50 10.54 5.56
CA GLY A 221 -7.38 10.99 6.38
C GLY A 221 -7.81 11.66 7.68
N VAL A 222 -8.77 12.58 7.63
CA VAL A 222 -9.31 13.26 8.84
C VAL A 222 -9.94 12.25 9.79
N THR A 223 -10.72 11.29 9.27
CA THR A 223 -11.35 10.27 10.11
C THR A 223 -10.30 9.39 10.79
N THR A 224 -9.26 8.97 10.08
CA THR A 224 -8.16 8.19 10.68
C THR A 224 -7.44 8.98 11.79
N VAL A 225 -7.15 10.27 11.55
CA VAL A 225 -6.51 11.12 12.59
C VAL A 225 -7.41 11.28 13.82
N LEU A 226 -8.72 11.37 13.65
CA LEU A 226 -9.66 11.49 14.77
C LEU A 226 -9.84 10.18 15.55
N LEU A 227 -9.68 9.03 14.90
CA LEU A 227 -9.83 7.71 15.53
C LEU A 227 -8.52 7.14 16.09
N SER A 228 -7.42 7.40 15.43
CA SER A 228 -6.10 6.90 15.81
C SER A 228 -5.01 7.90 15.45
N ALA A 229 -4.01 8.04 16.31
CA ALA A 229 -2.86 8.88 15.98
C ALA A 229 -2.15 8.35 14.71
N PRO A 230 -1.73 9.23 13.79
CA PRO A 230 -1.00 8.80 12.60
C PRO A 230 0.32 8.15 12.99
N THR A 231 0.52 6.89 12.60
CA THR A 231 1.63 6.04 13.04
C THR A 231 2.81 6.00 12.07
N PHE A 232 2.73 6.70 10.93
CA PHE A 232 3.79 6.69 9.92
C PHE A 232 5.01 7.56 10.24
N ARG A 233 4.97 8.38 11.29
CA ARG A 233 6.09 9.25 11.65
C ARG A 233 7.10 8.49 12.51
N LEU A 234 8.35 8.50 12.07
CA LEU A 234 9.47 7.97 12.84
C LEU A 234 10.08 9.06 13.72
N PRO A 235 10.55 8.73 14.93
CA PRO A 235 11.28 9.64 15.78
C PRO A 235 12.72 9.83 15.30
N LEU A 236 12.89 10.22 14.04
CA LEU A 236 14.20 10.55 13.47
C LEU A 236 14.61 11.96 13.89
N PRO A 237 15.91 12.19 14.11
CA PRO A 237 16.43 13.54 14.32
C PRO A 237 16.05 14.45 13.14
N ALA A 238 15.74 15.72 13.44
CA ALA A 238 15.48 16.71 12.42
C ALA A 238 16.72 16.91 11.53
N LEU A 239 16.51 17.28 10.28
CA LEU A 239 17.60 17.58 9.34
C LEU A 239 18.29 18.89 9.74
N ASP A 240 19.61 18.87 9.91
CA ASP A 240 20.44 20.06 10.18
C ASP A 240 20.63 20.95 8.95
N GLY A 241 19.65 20.95 8.06
CA GLY A 241 19.70 21.55 6.74
C GLY A 241 20.41 20.68 5.70
N PRO A 242 20.09 20.83 4.42
CA PRO A 242 20.70 20.04 3.34
C PRO A 242 22.17 20.46 3.11
N ARG A 243 23.07 19.52 3.22
CA ARG A 243 24.51 19.68 2.97
C ARG A 243 24.92 18.94 1.69
N TRP A 244 26.01 19.32 1.03
CA TRP A 244 26.51 18.62 -0.17
C TRP A 244 26.72 17.11 0.02
N PRO A 245 27.29 16.63 1.16
CA PRO A 245 27.40 15.19 1.41
C PRO A 245 26.04 14.49 1.47
N ASP A 246 25.00 15.15 1.99
CA ASP A 246 23.65 14.58 2.07
C ASP A 246 23.04 14.37 0.68
N LEU A 247 23.32 15.27 -0.29
CA LEU A 247 22.87 15.11 -1.67
C LEU A 247 23.55 13.89 -2.34
N VAL A 248 24.85 13.73 -2.18
CA VAL A 248 25.57 12.58 -2.72
C VAL A 248 25.09 11.29 -2.07
N ALA A 249 24.94 11.30 -0.74
CA ALA A 249 24.40 10.16 0.01
C ALA A 249 22.98 9.80 -0.46
N ALA A 250 22.11 10.78 -0.65
CA ALA A 250 20.74 10.57 -1.13
C ALA A 250 20.70 9.87 -2.49
N LEU A 251 21.53 10.30 -3.44
CA LEU A 251 21.64 9.69 -4.77
C LEU A 251 22.15 8.23 -4.70
N VAL A 252 23.21 7.99 -3.93
CA VAL A 252 23.82 6.66 -3.81
C VAL A 252 22.92 5.70 -3.03
N VAL A 253 22.41 6.14 -1.87
CA VAL A 253 21.59 5.31 -0.99
C VAL A 253 20.30 4.89 -1.68
N SER A 254 19.60 5.81 -2.37
CA SER A 254 18.39 5.48 -3.10
C SER A 254 18.65 4.49 -4.24
N ALA A 255 19.76 4.65 -4.99
CA ALA A 255 20.14 3.74 -6.05
C ALA A 255 20.48 2.33 -5.54
N VAL A 256 21.29 2.24 -4.47
CA VAL A 256 21.65 0.94 -3.85
C VAL A 256 20.41 0.24 -3.28
N ALA A 257 19.55 0.98 -2.60
CA ALA A 257 18.29 0.45 -2.07
C ALA A 257 17.36 -0.06 -3.18
N ALA A 258 17.24 0.69 -4.29
CA ALA A 258 16.49 0.26 -5.47
C ALA A 258 17.10 -0.99 -6.12
N ALA A 259 18.43 -1.09 -6.21
CA ALA A 259 19.12 -2.25 -6.74
C ALA A 259 18.88 -3.51 -5.90
N LEU A 260 18.91 -3.38 -4.57
CA LEU A 260 18.58 -4.49 -3.65
C LEU A 260 17.12 -4.94 -3.82
N ALA A 261 16.19 -3.99 -3.90
CA ALA A 261 14.78 -4.29 -4.16
C ALA A 261 14.59 -4.97 -5.52
N MET A 262 15.32 -4.54 -6.54
CA MET A 262 15.28 -5.17 -7.87
C MET A 262 15.75 -6.63 -7.84
N ALA A 263 16.77 -6.97 -7.03
CA ALA A 263 17.18 -8.36 -6.86
C ALA A 263 16.01 -9.21 -6.32
N ALA A 264 15.26 -8.71 -5.34
CA ALA A 264 14.05 -9.37 -4.83
C ALA A 264 12.96 -9.49 -5.93
N VAL A 265 12.73 -8.43 -6.71
CA VAL A 265 11.76 -8.44 -7.83
C VAL A 265 12.10 -9.51 -8.87
N TYR A 266 13.35 -9.67 -9.26
CA TYR A 266 13.77 -10.72 -10.19
C TYR A 266 13.61 -12.13 -9.62
N LEU A 267 13.73 -12.28 -8.30
CA LEU A 267 13.55 -13.57 -7.64
C LEU A 267 12.06 -13.95 -7.49
N PHE A 268 11.17 -12.96 -7.42
CA PHE A 268 9.75 -13.14 -7.12
C PHE A 268 9.01 -14.17 -8.00
N PRO A 269 9.12 -14.15 -9.35
CA PRO A 269 8.42 -15.12 -10.20
C PRO A 269 8.88 -16.57 -9.96
N TYR A 270 10.12 -16.79 -9.55
CA TYR A 270 10.62 -18.12 -9.22
C TYR A 270 10.04 -18.60 -7.89
N VAL A 271 10.00 -17.75 -6.87
CA VAL A 271 9.37 -18.07 -5.57
C VAL A 271 7.89 -18.39 -5.77
N HIS A 272 7.16 -17.54 -6.49
CA HIS A 272 5.75 -17.76 -6.81
C HIS A 272 5.54 -19.11 -7.51
N ARG A 273 6.36 -19.42 -8.54
CA ARG A 273 6.28 -20.71 -9.27
C ARG A 273 6.47 -21.91 -8.36
N VAL A 274 7.42 -21.86 -7.42
CA VAL A 274 7.68 -22.96 -6.48
C VAL A 274 6.45 -23.27 -5.62
N PHE A 275 5.78 -22.23 -5.07
CA PHE A 275 4.57 -22.43 -4.28
C PHE A 275 3.38 -22.90 -5.13
N HIS A 276 3.31 -22.51 -6.40
CA HIS A 276 2.25 -22.92 -7.33
C HIS A 276 2.45 -24.34 -7.89
N LEU A 277 3.57 -25.00 -7.60
CA LEU A 277 3.70 -26.45 -7.82
C LEU A 277 2.86 -27.26 -6.84
N LEU A 278 2.46 -26.67 -5.71
CA LEU A 278 1.64 -27.35 -4.71
C LEU A 278 0.16 -27.36 -5.16
N PRO A 279 -0.49 -28.54 -5.18
CA PRO A 279 -1.83 -28.69 -5.77
C PRO A 279 -2.95 -28.07 -4.94
N HIS A 280 -2.68 -27.70 -3.67
CA HIS A 280 -3.71 -27.27 -2.74
C HIS A 280 -3.30 -26.00 -1.99
N PRO A 281 -4.17 -24.96 -1.92
CA PRO A 281 -3.83 -23.68 -1.31
C PRO A 281 -3.44 -23.81 0.17
N VAL A 282 -4.06 -24.75 0.91
CA VAL A 282 -3.70 -24.98 2.31
C VAL A 282 -2.23 -25.45 2.43
N LEU A 283 -1.74 -26.30 1.53
CA LEU A 283 -0.35 -26.76 1.55
C LEU A 283 0.62 -25.63 1.22
N ALA A 284 0.30 -24.81 0.21
CA ALA A 284 1.13 -23.68 -0.20
C ALA A 284 1.25 -22.64 0.94
N LEU A 285 0.13 -22.28 1.56
CA LEU A 285 0.10 -21.32 2.65
C LEU A 285 0.71 -21.87 3.95
N THR A 286 0.53 -23.17 4.25
CA THR A 286 1.19 -23.82 5.40
C THR A 286 2.70 -23.82 5.24
N LEU A 287 3.20 -24.26 4.06
CA LEU A 287 4.63 -24.22 3.77
C LEU A 287 5.17 -22.78 3.79
N GLY A 288 4.41 -21.82 3.25
CA GLY A 288 4.71 -20.39 3.36
C GLY A 288 4.85 -19.96 4.82
N GLY A 289 3.92 -20.36 5.69
CA GLY A 289 3.97 -20.10 7.14
C GLY A 289 5.20 -20.69 7.82
N VAL A 290 5.57 -21.92 7.47
CA VAL A 290 6.81 -22.56 7.98
C VAL A 290 8.05 -21.77 7.56
N VAL A 291 8.16 -21.40 6.29
CA VAL A 291 9.30 -20.61 5.78
C VAL A 291 9.35 -19.22 6.43
N LEU A 292 8.20 -18.56 6.60
CA LEU A 292 8.11 -17.26 7.29
C LEU A 292 8.53 -17.40 8.77
N GLY A 293 8.17 -18.51 9.44
CA GLY A 293 8.63 -18.81 10.80
C GLY A 293 10.15 -18.93 10.89
N LEU A 294 10.77 -19.66 9.95
CA LEU A 294 12.23 -19.77 9.86
C LEU A 294 12.90 -18.42 9.61
N LEU A 295 12.33 -17.60 8.72
CA LEU A 295 12.82 -16.25 8.45
C LEU A 295 12.68 -15.36 9.69
N GLY A 296 11.58 -15.48 10.44
CA GLY A 296 11.40 -14.76 11.70
C GLY A 296 12.41 -15.15 12.77
N VAL A 297 12.78 -16.43 12.85
CA VAL A 297 13.86 -16.89 13.75
C VAL A 297 15.22 -16.32 13.31
N LEU A 298 15.49 -16.28 12.01
CA LEU A 298 16.75 -15.76 11.45
C LEU A 298 16.90 -14.25 11.61
N GLY A 299 15.84 -13.49 11.30
CA GLY A 299 15.86 -12.01 11.30
C GLY A 299 15.45 -11.39 12.64
N GLY A 300 14.95 -12.21 13.56
CA GLY A 300 14.40 -11.75 14.82
C GLY A 300 12.95 -11.25 14.72
N HIS A 301 12.31 -11.04 15.87
CA HIS A 301 10.89 -10.68 15.97
C HIS A 301 10.52 -9.37 15.26
N LEU A 302 11.45 -8.42 15.12
CA LEU A 302 11.24 -7.17 14.40
C LEU A 302 10.98 -7.36 12.90
N THR A 303 11.37 -8.50 12.34
CA THR A 303 11.09 -8.81 10.92
C THR A 303 9.71 -9.40 10.66
N LEU A 304 8.94 -9.71 11.71
CA LEU A 304 7.55 -10.16 11.61
C LEU A 304 6.59 -9.00 11.33
N PHE A 305 5.31 -9.31 11.15
CA PHE A 305 4.19 -8.39 10.96
C PHE A 305 4.36 -7.41 9.79
N LYS A 306 3.51 -6.38 9.74
CA LYS A 306 3.55 -5.32 8.72
C LYS A 306 4.82 -4.46 8.78
N GLY A 307 5.48 -4.38 9.95
CA GLY A 307 6.73 -3.67 10.11
C GLY A 307 6.62 -2.23 10.59
N LEU A 308 5.42 -1.69 10.82
CA LEU A 308 5.24 -0.29 11.18
C LEU A 308 5.66 0.01 12.63
N GLU A 309 5.16 -0.78 13.59
CA GLU A 309 5.51 -0.69 15.00
C GLU A 309 6.96 -1.12 15.24
N GLU A 310 7.36 -2.20 14.55
CA GLU A 310 8.69 -2.77 14.60
C GLU A 310 9.75 -1.79 14.08
N MET A 311 9.43 -1.00 13.07
CA MET A 311 10.29 0.07 12.56
C MET A 311 10.45 1.20 13.59
N GLY A 312 9.36 1.56 14.29
CA GLY A 312 9.42 2.52 15.40
C GLY A 312 10.35 2.06 16.51
N GLN A 313 10.28 0.78 16.90
CA GLN A 313 11.19 0.17 17.88
C GLN A 313 12.64 0.19 17.40
N LEU A 314 12.86 -0.15 16.11
CA LEU A 314 14.20 -0.17 15.52
C LEU A 314 14.86 1.22 15.50
N VAL A 315 14.08 2.27 15.18
CA VAL A 315 14.57 3.66 15.18
C VAL A 315 14.79 4.20 16.59
N ALA A 316 14.00 3.74 17.57
CA ALA A 316 14.15 4.16 18.96
C ALA A 316 15.42 3.62 19.62
N ASP A 317 15.97 2.49 19.16
CA ASP A 317 17.23 1.90 19.63
C ASP A 317 18.25 1.69 18.50
N PRO A 318 18.79 2.76 17.93
CA PRO A 318 19.69 2.68 16.78
C PRO A 318 21.05 2.04 17.12
N GLN A 319 21.44 2.01 18.41
CA GLN A 319 22.73 1.45 18.86
C GLN A 319 22.60 -0.03 19.27
N GLY A 320 21.38 -0.54 19.49
CA GLY A 320 21.13 -1.92 19.86
C GLY A 320 21.43 -2.96 18.76
N HIS A 321 21.67 -2.49 17.53
CA HIS A 321 21.87 -3.37 16.37
C HIS A 321 23.11 -2.99 15.58
N SER A 322 23.95 -3.97 15.25
CA SER A 322 25.09 -3.76 14.34
C SER A 322 24.61 -3.50 12.91
N ALA A 323 25.41 -2.82 12.09
CA ALA A 323 25.10 -2.58 10.68
C ALA A 323 24.81 -3.90 9.93
N GLY A 324 25.55 -4.96 10.23
CA GLY A 324 25.32 -6.29 9.65
C GLY A 324 23.96 -6.88 10.04
N ALA A 325 23.51 -6.72 11.30
CA ALA A 325 22.20 -7.15 11.75
C ALA A 325 21.08 -6.38 11.04
N LEU A 326 21.23 -5.08 10.86
CA LEU A 326 20.27 -4.23 10.15
C LEU A 326 20.13 -4.62 8.67
N VAL A 327 21.26 -4.90 7.98
CA VAL A 327 21.23 -5.43 6.61
C VAL A 327 20.56 -6.80 6.56
N LEU A 328 20.86 -7.69 7.52
CA LEU A 328 20.20 -9.00 7.61
C LEU A 328 18.69 -8.84 7.77
N MET A 329 18.22 -7.96 8.67
CA MET A 329 16.79 -7.67 8.85
C MET A 329 16.14 -7.15 7.57
N ALA A 330 16.79 -6.24 6.84
CA ALA A 330 16.28 -5.72 5.57
C ALA A 330 16.14 -6.84 4.52
N VAL A 331 17.15 -7.69 4.37
CA VAL A 331 17.14 -8.82 3.41
C VAL A 331 16.08 -9.84 3.82
N VAL A 332 16.05 -10.25 5.08
CA VAL A 332 15.05 -11.20 5.61
C VAL A 332 13.63 -10.66 5.38
N LYS A 333 13.40 -9.38 5.64
CA LYS A 333 12.09 -8.75 5.41
C LYS A 333 11.68 -8.79 3.94
N LEU A 334 12.58 -8.46 3.01
CA LEU A 334 12.30 -8.56 1.58
C LEU A 334 12.02 -10.00 1.14
N VAL A 335 12.81 -10.98 1.62
CA VAL A 335 12.56 -12.40 1.33
C VAL A 335 11.23 -12.86 1.93
N ALA A 336 10.88 -12.40 3.14
CA ALA A 336 9.60 -12.70 3.77
C ALA A 336 8.41 -12.17 2.94
N VAL A 337 8.53 -10.98 2.34
CA VAL A 337 7.52 -10.46 1.39
C VAL A 337 7.39 -11.37 0.16
N LEU A 338 8.50 -11.82 -0.42
CA LEU A 338 8.48 -12.74 -1.57
C LEU A 338 7.75 -14.03 -1.23
N VAL A 339 8.07 -14.62 -0.07
CA VAL A 339 7.44 -15.86 0.39
C VAL A 339 5.96 -15.65 0.69
N ALA A 340 5.61 -14.59 1.41
CA ALA A 340 4.24 -14.31 1.79
C ALA A 340 3.35 -14.06 0.56
N CYS A 341 3.77 -13.17 -0.37
CA CYS A 341 3.04 -12.95 -1.62
C CYS A 341 3.04 -14.19 -2.52
N GLY A 342 4.19 -14.86 -2.65
CA GLY A 342 4.34 -16.03 -3.53
C GLY A 342 3.56 -17.25 -3.08
N SER A 343 3.35 -17.44 -1.76
CA SER A 343 2.57 -18.54 -1.20
C SER A 343 1.06 -18.27 -1.14
N GLY A 344 0.62 -17.02 -1.40
CA GLY A 344 -0.79 -16.65 -1.50
C GLY A 344 -1.41 -16.01 -0.25
N PHE A 345 -0.63 -15.54 0.73
CA PHE A 345 -1.14 -14.75 1.85
C PHE A 345 -1.73 -13.42 1.37
N ARG A 346 -2.92 -13.06 1.86
CA ARG A 346 -3.64 -11.84 1.46
C ARG A 346 -3.09 -10.62 2.18
N GLY A 347 -2.39 -9.75 1.45
CA GLY A 347 -1.79 -8.53 1.99
C GLY A 347 -1.04 -7.73 0.94
N GLY A 348 -0.57 -6.54 1.32
CA GLY A 348 0.20 -5.64 0.49
C GLY A 348 1.70 -5.69 0.80
N ARG A 349 2.49 -5.18 -0.13
CA ARG A 349 3.96 -5.20 -0.08
C ARG A 349 4.59 -3.87 0.31
N ILE A 350 3.79 -2.79 0.46
CA ILE A 350 4.30 -1.44 0.73
C ILE A 350 4.89 -1.35 2.14
N PHE A 351 4.10 -1.66 3.17
CA PHE A 351 4.54 -1.54 4.57
C PHE A 351 5.80 -2.32 4.91
N PRO A 352 5.91 -3.62 4.58
CA PRO A 352 7.14 -4.36 4.88
C PRO A 352 8.33 -3.87 4.05
N SER A 353 8.11 -3.31 2.85
CA SER A 353 9.18 -2.68 2.08
C SER A 353 9.67 -1.39 2.73
N VAL A 354 8.78 -0.63 3.38
CA VAL A 354 9.17 0.54 4.20
C VAL A 354 10.10 0.13 5.33
N PHE A 355 9.75 -0.95 6.07
CA PHE A 355 10.62 -1.50 7.12
C PHE A 355 11.99 -1.89 6.57
N ALA A 356 12.04 -2.62 5.45
CA ALA A 356 13.29 -3.04 4.83
C ALA A 356 14.15 -1.84 4.41
N GLY A 357 13.54 -0.79 3.85
CA GLY A 357 14.20 0.46 3.54
C GLY A 357 14.72 1.18 4.78
N ALA A 358 13.93 1.23 5.85
CA ALA A 358 14.34 1.87 7.10
C ALA A 358 15.53 1.14 7.75
N ALA A 359 15.47 -0.19 7.83
CA ALA A 359 16.58 -0.99 8.37
C ALA A 359 17.86 -0.80 7.54
N LEU A 360 17.75 -0.76 6.20
CA LEU A 360 18.87 -0.50 5.31
C LEU A 360 19.43 0.92 5.51
N GLY A 361 18.57 1.93 5.67
CA GLY A 361 18.99 3.32 5.92
C GLY A 361 19.71 3.46 7.26
N LEU A 362 19.24 2.80 8.31
CA LEU A 362 19.92 2.76 9.60
C LEU A 362 21.29 2.05 9.49
N ALA A 363 21.38 0.98 8.68
CA ALA A 363 22.66 0.33 8.41
C ALA A 363 23.65 1.26 7.71
N VAL A 364 23.18 2.07 6.74
CA VAL A 364 24.01 3.09 6.08
C VAL A 364 24.51 4.12 7.07
N HIS A 365 23.65 4.66 7.93
CA HIS A 365 24.06 5.60 8.97
C HIS A 365 25.07 4.99 9.95
N ALA A 366 24.87 3.73 10.36
CA ALA A 366 25.80 3.03 11.24
C ALA A 366 27.19 2.80 10.62
N LEU A 367 27.27 2.64 9.29
CA LEU A 367 28.53 2.50 8.55
C LEU A 367 29.17 3.83 8.19
N VAL A 368 28.36 4.86 7.96
CA VAL A 368 28.79 6.20 7.53
C VAL A 368 28.04 7.23 8.39
N PRO A 369 28.54 7.49 9.62
CA PRO A 369 27.87 8.39 10.58
C PRO A 369 27.71 9.85 10.09
N GLU A 370 28.48 10.25 9.08
CA GLU A 370 28.39 11.57 8.45
C GLU A 370 27.08 11.77 7.68
N VAL A 371 26.43 10.68 7.23
CA VAL A 371 25.11 10.71 6.58
C VAL A 371 24.04 10.84 7.66
N GLN A 372 23.25 11.89 7.58
CA GLN A 372 22.18 12.11 8.57
C GLN A 372 21.15 10.96 8.56
N PRO A 373 20.67 10.47 9.73
CA PRO A 373 19.75 9.34 9.80
C PRO A 373 18.48 9.57 8.98
N ALA A 374 17.93 10.79 9.01
CA ALA A 374 16.74 11.16 8.26
C ALA A 374 16.95 10.99 6.75
N VAL A 375 18.12 11.39 6.21
CA VAL A 375 18.48 11.23 4.79
C VAL A 375 18.66 9.75 4.46
N ALA A 376 19.45 9.03 5.26
CA ALA A 376 19.74 7.61 5.02
C ALA A 376 18.45 6.76 4.99
N VAL A 377 17.57 6.94 5.99
CA VAL A 377 16.33 6.18 6.12
C VAL A 377 15.35 6.53 5.01
N THR A 378 15.06 7.82 4.78
CA THR A 378 14.04 8.21 3.79
C THR A 378 14.46 7.91 2.36
N CYS A 379 15.75 8.09 2.00
CA CYS A 379 16.25 7.75 0.67
C CYS A 379 16.32 6.23 0.44
N SER A 380 16.65 5.43 1.47
CA SER A 380 16.57 3.97 1.38
C SER A 380 15.14 3.50 1.16
N VAL A 381 14.19 4.05 1.93
CA VAL A 381 12.76 3.72 1.77
C VAL A 381 12.26 4.09 0.38
N LEU A 382 12.62 5.29 -0.11
CA LEU A 382 12.31 5.72 -1.48
C LEU A 382 12.80 4.68 -2.51
N GLY A 383 14.08 4.29 -2.41
CA GLY A 383 14.68 3.34 -3.34
C GLY A 383 14.03 1.95 -3.30
N VAL A 384 13.82 1.38 -2.09
CA VAL A 384 13.20 0.06 -1.92
C VAL A 384 11.76 0.07 -2.46
N LEU A 385 10.95 1.06 -2.07
CA LEU A 385 9.57 1.16 -2.54
C LEU A 385 9.49 1.31 -4.06
N LEU A 386 10.35 2.14 -4.64
CA LEU A 386 10.37 2.35 -6.07
C LEU A 386 10.73 1.07 -6.83
N GLY A 387 11.68 0.30 -6.31
CA GLY A 387 12.04 -1.01 -6.85
C GLY A 387 10.89 -2.01 -6.80
N VAL A 388 10.19 -2.08 -5.65
CA VAL A 388 9.11 -3.06 -5.43
C VAL A 388 7.82 -2.67 -6.16
N THR A 389 7.39 -1.40 -6.07
CA THR A 389 6.04 -0.98 -6.50
C THR A 389 5.98 -0.35 -7.88
N ARG A 390 7.06 0.21 -8.38
CA ARG A 390 7.10 1.06 -9.59
C ARG A 390 6.19 2.28 -9.52
N MET A 391 5.73 2.65 -8.35
CA MET A 391 4.85 3.80 -8.15
C MET A 391 5.68 4.97 -7.61
N GLY A 392 5.97 5.95 -8.47
CA GLY A 392 6.79 7.10 -8.12
C GLY A 392 6.20 7.93 -6.99
N TRP A 393 4.91 8.25 -7.07
CA TRP A 393 4.23 9.05 -6.06
C TRP A 393 4.06 8.31 -4.72
N VAL A 394 3.74 7.01 -4.74
CA VAL A 394 3.70 6.19 -3.51
C VAL A 394 5.04 6.22 -2.82
N SER A 395 6.12 5.98 -3.55
CA SER A 395 7.47 5.89 -3.00
C SER A 395 7.94 7.23 -2.42
N LEU A 396 7.74 8.34 -3.17
CA LEU A 396 8.14 9.67 -2.77
C LEU A 396 7.40 10.14 -1.51
N PHE A 397 6.05 10.06 -1.52
CA PHE A 397 5.26 10.56 -0.39
C PHE A 397 5.36 9.66 0.84
N THR A 398 5.46 8.34 0.67
CA THR A 398 5.69 7.44 1.82
C THR A 398 7.02 7.76 2.49
N ALA A 399 8.09 7.94 1.71
CA ALA A 399 9.39 8.35 2.26
C ALA A 399 9.33 9.73 2.96
N ALA A 400 8.63 10.70 2.38
CA ALA A 400 8.52 12.06 2.93
C ALA A 400 7.72 12.12 4.25
N ILE A 401 6.73 11.23 4.44
CA ILE A 401 5.91 11.22 5.66
C ILE A 401 6.67 10.65 6.85
N LEU A 402 7.62 9.76 6.63
CA LEU A 402 8.38 9.10 7.70
C LEU A 402 9.17 10.10 8.55
N ALA A 403 9.74 11.11 7.93
CA ALA A 403 10.44 12.20 8.61
C ALA A 403 9.88 13.53 8.08
N PRO A 404 8.90 14.13 8.76
CA PRO A 404 8.19 15.30 8.27
C PRO A 404 9.04 16.57 8.42
N ASP A 405 10.08 16.65 7.63
CA ASP A 405 10.96 17.81 7.49
C ASP A 405 10.84 18.40 6.08
N PRO A 406 10.48 19.68 5.93
CA PRO A 406 10.34 20.32 4.61
C PRO A 406 11.61 20.26 3.76
N GLY A 407 12.78 20.23 4.37
CA GLY A 407 14.08 20.14 3.68
C GLY A 407 14.34 18.79 3.01
N LEU A 408 13.66 17.72 3.45
CA LEU A 408 13.83 16.38 2.87
C LEU A 408 13.10 16.21 1.53
N LEU A 409 11.97 16.86 1.31
CA LEU A 409 11.20 16.65 0.08
C LEU A 409 11.97 17.04 -1.19
N PRO A 410 12.63 18.20 -1.29
CA PRO A 410 13.48 18.52 -2.43
C PRO A 410 14.62 17.51 -2.64
N LEU A 411 15.23 17.05 -1.54
CA LEU A 411 16.30 16.05 -1.58
C LEU A 411 15.79 14.70 -2.11
N LEU A 412 14.63 14.24 -1.66
CA LEU A 412 13.97 13.02 -2.14
C LEU A 412 13.60 13.12 -3.63
N CYS A 413 13.15 14.30 -4.10
CA CYS A 413 12.87 14.52 -5.53
C CYS A 413 14.14 14.34 -6.39
N VAL A 414 15.31 14.76 -5.90
CA VAL A 414 16.57 14.57 -6.61
C VAL A 414 17.05 13.10 -6.47
N ALA A 415 16.92 12.50 -5.29
CA ALA A 415 17.24 11.10 -5.02
C ALA A 415 16.43 10.12 -5.87
N LEU A 416 15.24 10.54 -6.31
CA LEU A 416 14.39 9.74 -7.21
C LEU A 416 15.11 9.45 -8.54
N LEU A 417 15.93 10.37 -9.04
CA LEU A 417 16.55 10.29 -10.38
C LEU A 417 17.31 8.98 -10.61
N PRO A 418 18.37 8.63 -9.86
CA PRO A 418 19.11 7.40 -10.12
C PRO A 418 18.28 6.14 -9.84
N ALA A 419 17.44 6.15 -8.82
CA ALA A 419 16.56 5.03 -8.52
C ALA A 419 15.54 4.79 -9.66
N TRP A 420 14.92 5.84 -10.20
CA TRP A 420 13.98 5.73 -11.32
C TRP A 420 14.66 5.22 -12.60
N LEU A 421 15.83 5.77 -12.96
CA LEU A 421 16.59 5.31 -14.12
C LEU A 421 16.96 3.83 -13.99
N LEU A 422 17.27 3.38 -12.78
CA LEU A 422 17.63 1.99 -12.53
C LEU A 422 16.43 1.04 -12.67
N VAL A 423 15.23 1.48 -12.34
CA VAL A 423 14.05 0.63 -12.35
C VAL A 423 13.22 0.72 -13.63
N THR A 424 13.29 1.80 -14.39
CA THR A 424 12.49 2.04 -15.60
C THR A 424 12.69 0.94 -16.65
N GLY A 425 11.56 0.44 -17.21
CA GLY A 425 11.56 -0.62 -18.22
C GLY A 425 11.91 -2.02 -17.71
N ARG A 426 12.15 -2.18 -16.40
CA ARG A 426 12.44 -3.49 -15.78
C ARG A 426 11.18 -4.09 -15.13
N PRO A 427 11.17 -5.38 -14.75
CA PRO A 427 10.04 -6.02 -14.07
C PRO A 427 9.66 -5.34 -12.76
N GLN A 428 8.39 -5.35 -12.39
CA GLN A 428 7.90 -4.99 -11.06
C GLN A 428 7.53 -6.23 -10.24
N MET A 429 7.35 -6.10 -8.92
CA MET A 429 6.93 -7.20 -8.06
C MET A 429 5.42 -7.45 -8.19
N GLN A 430 4.97 -7.63 -9.43
CA GLN A 430 3.60 -8.00 -9.77
C GLN A 430 3.62 -8.87 -11.02
N LEU A 431 2.82 -9.93 -11.01
CA LEU A 431 2.70 -10.88 -12.11
C LEU A 431 1.38 -10.65 -12.85
N ASN A 432 1.34 -11.04 -14.11
CA ASN A 432 0.08 -11.22 -14.83
C ASN A 432 -0.51 -12.62 -14.51
N ASP A 433 -1.70 -12.90 -15.02
CA ASP A 433 -2.40 -14.18 -14.82
C ASP A 433 -1.62 -15.40 -15.34
N SER A 434 -0.63 -15.20 -16.21
CA SER A 434 0.26 -16.24 -16.72
C SER A 434 1.55 -16.39 -15.88
N GLY A 435 1.69 -15.68 -14.76
CA GLY A 435 2.85 -15.74 -13.88
C GLY A 435 4.10 -15.02 -14.41
N VAL A 436 3.94 -14.16 -15.44
CA VAL A 436 5.02 -13.35 -16.00
C VAL A 436 5.02 -11.97 -15.31
N PRO A 437 6.19 -11.45 -14.91
CA PRO A 437 6.28 -10.13 -14.30
C PRO A 437 5.79 -9.01 -15.23
N LEU A 438 5.00 -8.09 -14.68
CA LEU A 438 4.64 -6.85 -15.36
C LEU A 438 5.87 -5.94 -15.50
N ARG A 439 5.92 -5.14 -16.58
CA ARG A 439 7.02 -4.22 -16.89
C ARG A 439 6.55 -2.79 -16.93
#